data_c45807dc60ebcb97ac5ee1d7d7931c32
#
_entry.id   c45807dc60ebcb97ac5ee1d7d7931c32
#
_cell.length_a   1.000
_cell.length_b   1.000
_cell.length_c   1.000
_cell.angle_alpha   90.00
_cell.angle_beta   90.00
_cell.angle_gamma   90.00
#
_symmetry.space_group_name_H-M   'P 1'
#
loop_
_entity.id
_entity.type
_entity.pdbx_description
1 polymer ?
#
loop_
_entity_poly.entity_id
_entity_poly.type
_entity_poly.pdbx_seq_one_letter_code
_entity_poly.pdbx_strand_id
1 'polypeptide(L)'
;MSTRLGFVLSLLTIYWLKTMWAYTVDFNLDIQGAYQIFLALINPFPIGLLLIGLALYIKPTKLFYCVSTAIYIMLFVWLVSNSIYYREFTDFVTVNTMLASSKVSAGLGAAAMELFRPWDAIYIIDFPILGWLFYKKYIRLDHRRFNFRASFAVTSLSAMLFSANLFLAEIDRPELLTRGFSNYYVVRALGLPAFLGYSANQTYAANKERSKASAKDLEPVEQYIQSHYAEPNSEYYGIAKGRNVIYVHLESFQQFLIDYKLQMGGKEYEVTPFLNSLYHSNSTLAFSNIFNQVKAGKTSDAETMIETGLFGLNQGSFMVNYGGTNTQQAAPFILSKNGDYTSAVFHGNTGSFWNRNTAYKQWGYNYFFDASYFTKQDETNSFQYGLNDKIMFKDSIKYLEHLQQPFYAKYITVSNHYPYTTSLIGDEIGFPLADTKDETINGYFATANYLDSA
;
A
#
# COMPACT_ATOMS: atom_id res chain seq x y z
N MET A 1 32.19 -9.96 22.73
CA MET A 1 30.83 -10.29 23.24
C MET A 1 30.99 -11.38 24.32
N SER A 2 31.44 -10.99 25.49
CA SER A 2 31.76 -11.97 26.56
C SER A 2 30.71 -12.02 27.67
N THR A 3 29.65 -11.24 27.59
CA THR A 3 28.58 -11.18 28.59
C THR A 3 27.18 -11.26 27.93
N ARG A 4 26.18 -11.74 28.69
CA ARG A 4 24.78 -11.80 28.21
C ARG A 4 24.27 -10.43 27.80
N LEU A 5 24.54 -9.39 28.58
CA LEU A 5 24.16 -8.02 28.22
C LEU A 5 24.89 -7.56 26.95
N GLY A 6 26.17 -7.84 26.81
CA GLY A 6 26.92 -7.52 25.59
C GLY A 6 26.33 -8.18 24.35
N PHE A 7 25.82 -9.41 24.45
CA PHE A 7 25.14 -10.10 23.36
C PHE A 7 23.83 -9.41 22.99
N VAL A 8 22.97 -9.06 23.97
CA VAL A 8 21.74 -8.32 23.78
C VAL A 8 22.00 -6.97 23.07
N LEU A 9 22.99 -6.22 23.58
CA LEU A 9 23.36 -4.92 23.00
C LEU A 9 23.91 -5.06 21.57
N SER A 10 24.63 -6.14 21.26
CA SER A 10 25.13 -6.38 19.91
C SER A 10 23.99 -6.69 18.92
N LEU A 11 23.04 -7.53 19.31
CA LEU A 11 21.85 -7.79 18.49
C LEU A 11 21.03 -6.52 18.27
N LEU A 12 20.87 -5.71 19.31
CA LEU A 12 20.17 -4.42 19.22
C LEU A 12 20.89 -3.45 18.27
N THR A 13 22.23 -3.37 18.34
CA THR A 13 23.02 -2.51 17.44
C THR A 13 22.87 -2.96 15.98
N ILE A 14 22.93 -4.27 15.72
CA ILE A 14 22.73 -4.80 14.36
C ILE A 14 21.31 -4.48 13.87
N TYR A 15 20.29 -4.69 14.69
CA TYR A 15 18.91 -4.34 14.38
C TYR A 15 18.77 -2.85 14.07
N TRP A 16 19.38 -1.98 14.88
CA TRP A 16 19.38 -0.54 14.67
C TRP A 16 20.02 -0.15 13.35
N LEU A 17 21.20 -0.71 13.01
CA LEU A 17 21.86 -0.44 11.74
C LEU A 17 20.98 -0.82 10.53
N LYS A 18 20.34 -1.98 10.59
CA LYS A 18 19.40 -2.42 9.55
C LYS A 18 18.19 -1.51 9.45
N THR A 19 17.67 -1.04 10.58
CA THR A 19 16.53 -0.11 10.60
C THR A 19 16.94 1.24 10.01
N MET A 20 18.14 1.75 10.31
CA MET A 20 18.64 2.98 9.70
C MET A 20 18.81 2.83 8.18
N TRP A 21 19.30 1.67 7.73
CA TRP A 21 19.34 1.36 6.31
C TRP A 21 17.95 1.43 5.67
N ALA A 22 16.96 0.75 6.26
CA ALA A 22 15.57 0.78 5.78
C ALA A 22 15.00 2.21 5.73
N TYR A 23 15.26 3.03 6.76
CA TYR A 23 14.78 4.42 6.83
C TYR A 23 15.40 5.34 5.78
N THR A 24 16.59 5.02 5.28
CA THR A 24 17.28 5.84 4.29
C THR A 24 17.12 5.34 2.87
N VAL A 25 16.88 4.03 2.66
CA VAL A 25 16.88 3.41 1.33
C VAL A 25 15.49 2.94 0.91
N ASP A 26 14.70 2.38 1.84
CA ASP A 26 13.42 1.77 1.52
C ASP A 26 12.22 2.66 1.85
N PHE A 27 12.27 3.42 2.95
CA PHE A 27 11.11 4.18 3.42
C PHE A 27 11.24 5.68 3.15
N ASN A 28 10.23 6.24 2.53
CA ASN A 28 10.07 7.68 2.51
C ASN A 28 9.25 8.11 3.76
N LEU A 29 9.95 8.49 4.82
CA LEU A 29 9.34 8.89 6.10
C LEU A 29 9.06 10.40 6.18
N ASP A 30 9.27 11.14 5.10
CA ASP A 30 9.09 12.60 5.06
C ASP A 30 9.76 13.29 6.27
N ILE A 31 11.04 12.98 6.49
CA ILE A 31 11.81 13.52 7.62
C ILE A 31 12.22 14.94 7.33
N GLN A 32 11.71 15.89 8.13
CA GLN A 32 11.98 17.30 7.99
C GLN A 32 12.73 17.84 9.21
N GLY A 33 13.94 18.28 9.00
CA GLY A 33 14.75 18.93 10.04
C GLY A 33 15.38 18.00 11.07
N ALA A 34 16.25 18.60 11.90
CA ALA A 34 17.10 17.86 12.84
C ALA A 34 16.32 17.12 13.95
N TYR A 35 15.16 17.67 14.37
CA TYR A 35 14.37 17.04 15.43
C TYR A 35 13.78 15.70 14.99
N GLN A 36 13.24 15.62 13.79
CA GLN A 36 12.68 14.38 13.27
C GLN A 36 13.77 13.35 12.93
N ILE A 37 14.96 13.80 12.48
CA ILE A 37 16.15 12.95 12.35
C ILE A 37 16.50 12.33 13.71
N PHE A 38 16.51 13.14 14.77
CA PHE A 38 16.79 12.66 16.12
C PHE A 38 15.76 11.61 16.57
N LEU A 39 14.46 11.85 16.36
CA LEU A 39 13.42 10.87 16.65
C LEU A 39 13.62 9.56 15.88
N ALA A 40 13.89 9.63 14.59
CA ALA A 40 14.13 8.45 13.76
C ALA A 40 15.37 7.65 14.21
N LEU A 41 16.42 8.33 14.66
CA LEU A 41 17.63 7.68 15.16
C LEU A 41 17.41 6.93 16.49
N ILE A 42 16.58 7.47 17.38
CA ILE A 42 16.39 6.87 18.72
C ILE A 42 15.26 5.85 18.79
N ASN A 43 14.25 5.94 17.93
CA ASN A 43 13.03 5.16 18.05
C ASN A 43 13.20 3.62 18.02
N PRO A 44 14.20 3.01 17.33
CA PRO A 44 14.34 1.56 17.36
C PRO A 44 14.88 1.01 18.69
N PHE A 45 15.56 1.86 19.47
CA PHE A 45 16.24 1.41 20.71
C PHE A 45 15.28 1.01 21.83
N PRO A 46 14.26 1.83 22.22
CA PRO A 46 13.46 1.52 23.40
C PRO A 46 12.76 0.17 23.31
N ILE A 47 11.99 -0.05 22.25
CA ILE A 47 11.24 -1.31 22.09
C ILE A 47 12.18 -2.47 21.71
N GLY A 48 13.20 -2.24 20.89
CA GLY A 48 14.21 -3.25 20.56
C GLY A 48 14.94 -3.74 21.80
N LEU A 49 15.37 -2.82 22.68
CA LEU A 49 16.01 -3.15 23.96
C LEU A 49 15.03 -3.88 24.90
N LEU A 50 13.78 -3.44 24.97
CA LEU A 50 12.76 -4.11 25.77
C LEU A 50 12.59 -5.55 25.32
N LEU A 51 12.31 -5.78 24.05
CA LEU A 51 12.00 -7.13 23.53
C LEU A 51 13.20 -8.08 23.65
N ILE A 52 14.38 -7.69 23.17
CA ILE A 52 15.59 -8.55 23.26
C ILE A 52 16.04 -8.67 24.73
N GLY A 53 15.91 -7.60 25.51
CA GLY A 53 16.29 -7.54 26.92
C GLY A 53 15.45 -8.43 27.83
N LEU A 54 14.18 -8.76 27.47
CA LEU A 54 13.38 -9.73 28.19
C LEU A 54 14.07 -11.10 28.31
N ALA A 55 14.91 -11.48 27.36
CA ALA A 55 15.69 -12.71 27.43
C ALA A 55 16.66 -12.74 28.62
N LEU A 56 17.09 -11.58 29.16
CA LEU A 56 18.00 -11.51 30.31
C LEU A 56 17.45 -12.17 31.60
N TYR A 57 16.11 -12.32 31.69
CA TYR A 57 15.48 -13.05 32.80
C TYR A 57 15.66 -14.58 32.70
N ILE A 58 16.06 -15.09 31.53
CA ILE A 58 16.20 -16.53 31.28
C ILE A 58 17.48 -17.05 31.92
N LYS A 59 17.35 -17.96 32.90
CA LYS A 59 18.47 -18.54 33.62
C LYS A 59 19.31 -19.53 32.78
N PRO A 60 18.71 -20.53 32.07
CA PRO A 60 19.48 -21.51 31.30
C PRO A 60 20.21 -20.85 30.12
N THR A 61 21.51 -21.09 30.03
CA THR A 61 22.40 -20.44 29.05
C THR A 61 21.92 -20.67 27.61
N LYS A 62 21.70 -21.94 27.23
CA LYS A 62 21.27 -22.25 25.84
C LYS A 62 19.94 -21.57 25.49
N LEU A 63 18.98 -21.62 26.43
CA LEU A 63 17.66 -21.02 26.20
C LEU A 63 17.74 -19.50 26.07
N PHE A 64 18.59 -18.84 26.86
CA PHE A 64 18.85 -17.40 26.76
C PHE A 64 19.28 -17.01 25.33
N TYR A 65 20.35 -17.66 24.82
CA TYR A 65 20.85 -17.36 23.47
C TYR A 65 19.84 -17.70 22.39
N CYS A 66 19.13 -18.83 22.51
CA CYS A 66 18.09 -19.24 21.60
C CYS A 66 16.95 -18.20 21.53
N VAL A 67 16.44 -17.77 22.69
CA VAL A 67 15.32 -16.82 22.77
C VAL A 67 15.76 -15.42 22.32
N SER A 68 16.95 -14.95 22.73
CA SER A 68 17.47 -13.65 22.26
C SER A 68 17.60 -13.61 20.74
N THR A 69 18.15 -14.68 20.14
CA THR A 69 18.30 -14.79 18.69
C THR A 69 16.93 -14.92 18.01
N ALA A 70 15.99 -15.67 18.56
CA ALA A 70 14.65 -15.81 18.03
C ALA A 70 13.90 -14.46 18.00
N ILE A 71 13.99 -13.67 19.07
CA ILE A 71 13.41 -12.31 19.11
C ILE A 71 14.08 -11.42 18.07
N TYR A 72 15.40 -11.48 17.94
CA TYR A 72 16.11 -10.72 16.91
C TYR A 72 15.67 -11.12 15.50
N ILE A 73 15.55 -12.44 15.21
CA ILE A 73 15.04 -12.92 13.90
C ILE A 73 13.62 -12.44 13.66
N MET A 74 12.75 -12.43 14.67
CA MET A 74 11.39 -11.92 14.56
C MET A 74 11.39 -10.42 14.19
N LEU A 75 12.20 -9.61 14.86
CA LEU A 75 12.34 -8.18 14.53
C LEU A 75 12.93 -7.98 13.13
N PHE A 76 13.88 -8.79 12.73
CA PHE A 76 14.47 -8.80 11.40
C PHE A 76 13.44 -9.13 10.32
N VAL A 77 12.70 -10.22 10.49
CA VAL A 77 11.65 -10.63 9.53
C VAL A 77 10.59 -9.54 9.41
N TRP A 78 10.21 -8.95 10.54
CA TRP A 78 9.26 -7.83 10.55
C TRP A 78 9.77 -6.62 9.78
N LEU A 79 11.05 -6.25 9.95
CA LEU A 79 11.68 -5.15 9.22
C LEU A 79 11.70 -5.41 7.71
N VAL A 80 12.21 -6.57 7.29
CA VAL A 80 12.33 -6.93 5.86
C VAL A 80 10.96 -7.06 5.20
N SER A 81 9.99 -7.66 5.87
CA SER A 81 8.61 -7.74 5.36
C SER A 81 8.02 -6.35 5.12
N ASN A 82 8.28 -5.39 6.02
CA ASN A 82 7.84 -4.01 5.82
C ASN A 82 8.62 -3.30 4.72
N SER A 83 9.92 -3.56 4.54
CA SER A 83 10.71 -2.98 3.43
C SER A 83 10.16 -3.43 2.07
N ILE A 84 9.90 -4.74 1.90
CA ILE A 84 9.31 -5.28 0.69
C ILE A 84 7.89 -4.72 0.46
N TYR A 85 7.05 -4.74 1.49
CA TYR A 85 5.68 -4.24 1.42
C TYR A 85 5.64 -2.75 1.08
N TYR A 86 6.53 -1.96 1.68
CA TYR A 86 6.59 -0.52 1.46
C TYR A 86 6.94 -0.15 0.00
N ARG A 87 7.79 -0.94 -0.66
CA ARG A 87 8.16 -0.73 -2.07
C ARG A 87 6.96 -0.84 -3.00
N GLU A 88 5.99 -1.67 -2.65
CA GLU A 88 4.77 -1.87 -3.43
C GLU A 88 3.68 -0.88 -3.02
N PHE A 89 3.38 -0.83 -1.73
CA PHE A 89 2.20 -0.13 -1.22
C PHE A 89 2.49 1.27 -0.68
N THR A 90 3.76 1.69 -0.57
CA THR A 90 4.17 2.94 0.08
C THR A 90 3.53 3.16 1.46
N ASP A 91 3.31 2.06 2.18
CA ASP A 91 2.72 2.01 3.51
C ASP A 91 3.29 0.80 4.28
N PHE A 92 2.92 0.66 5.55
CA PHE A 92 3.43 -0.38 6.44
C PHE A 92 2.41 -1.49 6.68
N VAL A 93 2.92 -2.72 6.88
CA VAL A 93 2.07 -3.88 7.18
C VAL A 93 1.35 -3.67 8.51
N THR A 94 0.03 -3.64 8.48
CA THR A 94 -0.80 -3.57 9.69
C THR A 94 -1.22 -4.96 10.16
N VAL A 95 -1.63 -5.10 11.42
CA VAL A 95 -2.23 -6.35 11.91
C VAL A 95 -3.47 -6.73 11.09
N ASN A 96 -4.26 -5.75 10.69
CA ASN A 96 -5.41 -5.97 9.83
C ASN A 96 -5.00 -6.53 8.45
N THR A 97 -3.95 -5.98 7.84
CA THR A 97 -3.37 -6.49 6.58
C THR A 97 -2.88 -7.93 6.74
N MET A 98 -2.20 -8.25 7.85
CA MET A 98 -1.74 -9.62 8.13
C MET A 98 -2.92 -10.61 8.23
N LEU A 99 -3.99 -10.25 8.93
CA LEU A 99 -5.18 -11.08 9.06
C LEU A 99 -5.92 -11.26 7.73
N ALA A 100 -5.90 -10.24 6.88
CA ALA A 100 -6.55 -10.25 5.58
C ALA A 100 -5.71 -10.93 4.48
N SER A 101 -4.39 -11.09 4.67
CA SER A 101 -3.46 -11.62 3.65
C SER A 101 -3.82 -13.03 3.17
N SER A 102 -4.43 -13.86 4.02
CA SER A 102 -4.91 -15.19 3.64
C SER A 102 -5.99 -15.17 2.55
N LYS A 103 -6.69 -14.04 2.37
CA LYS A 103 -7.73 -13.85 1.35
C LYS A 103 -7.17 -13.39 0.00
N VAL A 104 -5.90 -12.98 -0.06
CA VAL A 104 -5.27 -12.33 -1.22
C VAL A 104 -3.98 -13.06 -1.64
N SER A 105 -3.72 -14.24 -1.10
CA SER A 105 -2.42 -14.93 -1.21
C SER A 105 -2.02 -15.38 -2.61
N ALA A 106 -2.96 -15.55 -3.54
CA ALA A 106 -2.64 -15.95 -4.91
C ALA A 106 -1.97 -14.77 -5.67
N GLY A 107 -0.71 -14.96 -6.06
CA GLY A 107 0.08 -13.95 -6.80
C GLY A 107 0.97 -13.05 -5.94
N LEU A 108 0.68 -12.85 -4.63
CA LEU A 108 1.50 -12.02 -3.75
C LEU A 108 2.94 -12.53 -3.59
N GLY A 109 3.14 -13.84 -3.64
CA GLY A 109 4.47 -14.44 -3.53
C GLY A 109 5.35 -14.14 -4.75
N ALA A 110 4.80 -14.20 -5.95
CA ALA A 110 5.52 -13.87 -7.17
C ALA A 110 5.84 -12.37 -7.23
N ALA A 111 4.86 -11.51 -6.96
CA ALA A 111 5.07 -10.06 -6.91
C ALA A 111 6.11 -9.68 -5.84
N ALA A 112 6.10 -10.31 -4.66
CA ALA A 112 7.10 -10.05 -3.63
C ALA A 112 8.52 -10.43 -4.08
N MET A 113 8.68 -11.50 -4.86
CA MET A 113 10.00 -11.91 -5.38
C MET A 113 10.59 -10.90 -6.36
N GLU A 114 9.78 -10.24 -7.15
CA GLU A 114 10.21 -9.19 -8.09
C GLU A 114 10.65 -7.90 -7.38
N LEU A 115 10.18 -7.69 -6.16
CA LEU A 115 10.54 -6.52 -5.36
C LEU A 115 11.90 -6.65 -4.63
N PHE A 116 12.52 -7.85 -4.67
CA PHE A 116 13.86 -8.03 -4.11
C PHE A 116 14.91 -7.33 -4.97
N ARG A 117 15.81 -6.62 -4.30
CA ARG A 117 16.89 -5.85 -4.90
C ARG A 117 18.24 -6.42 -4.48
N PRO A 118 19.31 -6.32 -5.31
CA PRO A 118 20.63 -6.88 -4.97
C PRO A 118 21.18 -6.38 -3.62
N TRP A 119 20.91 -5.13 -3.25
CA TRP A 119 21.37 -4.56 -1.98
C TRP A 119 20.59 -5.05 -0.76
N ASP A 120 19.51 -5.82 -0.92
CA ASP A 120 18.84 -6.48 0.20
C ASP A 120 19.73 -7.52 0.88
N ALA A 121 20.82 -7.93 0.22
CA ALA A 121 21.86 -8.74 0.82
C ALA A 121 22.41 -8.11 2.13
N ILE A 122 22.34 -6.77 2.30
CA ILE A 122 22.75 -6.09 3.53
C ILE A 122 21.91 -6.51 4.73
N TYR A 123 20.64 -6.86 4.52
CA TYR A 123 19.76 -7.32 5.59
C TYR A 123 20.16 -8.70 6.17
N ILE A 124 20.85 -9.53 5.39
CA ILE A 124 21.20 -10.90 5.78
C ILE A 124 22.70 -11.11 6.07
N ILE A 125 23.55 -10.13 5.78
CA ILE A 125 25.01 -10.26 5.85
C ILE A 125 25.53 -10.56 7.26
N ASP A 126 24.83 -10.15 8.30
CA ASP A 126 25.19 -10.41 9.68
C ASP A 126 25.05 -11.88 10.09
N PHE A 127 24.13 -12.64 9.47
CA PHE A 127 23.93 -14.05 9.80
C PHE A 127 25.19 -14.92 9.51
N PRO A 128 25.78 -14.88 8.30
CA PRO A 128 27.02 -15.59 8.05
C PRO A 128 28.19 -15.06 8.90
N ILE A 129 28.24 -13.75 9.17
CA ILE A 129 29.27 -13.16 10.04
C ILE A 129 29.14 -13.67 11.47
N LEU A 130 27.94 -13.63 12.05
CA LEU A 130 27.68 -14.15 13.39
C LEU A 130 27.95 -15.65 13.46
N GLY A 131 27.52 -16.43 12.46
CA GLY A 131 27.80 -17.86 12.35
C GLY A 131 29.32 -18.16 12.34
N TRP A 132 30.09 -17.40 11.56
CA TRP A 132 31.54 -17.51 11.51
C TRP A 132 32.21 -17.17 12.84
N LEU A 133 31.75 -16.08 13.50
CA LEU A 133 32.26 -15.66 14.80
C LEU A 133 31.99 -16.71 15.89
N PHE A 134 30.83 -17.37 15.87
CA PHE A 134 30.52 -18.51 16.73
C PHE A 134 31.38 -19.70 16.40
N TYR A 135 31.55 -20.07 15.13
CA TYR A 135 32.39 -21.17 14.68
C TYR A 135 33.86 -21.00 15.11
N LYS A 136 34.40 -19.80 14.94
CA LYS A 136 35.77 -19.43 15.35
C LYS A 136 35.91 -19.22 16.88
N LYS A 137 34.83 -19.38 17.65
CA LYS A 137 34.79 -19.18 19.11
C LYS A 137 35.19 -17.77 19.58
N TYR A 138 35.09 -16.78 18.71
CA TYR A 138 35.19 -15.36 19.09
C TYR A 138 34.01 -14.94 19.96
N ILE A 139 32.83 -15.49 19.72
CA ILE A 139 31.66 -15.36 20.59
C ILE A 139 31.66 -16.60 21.52
N ARG A 140 31.86 -16.37 22.81
CA ARG A 140 31.80 -17.42 23.84
C ARG A 140 30.49 -17.28 24.60
N LEU A 141 29.85 -18.43 24.88
CA LEU A 141 28.65 -18.45 25.69
C LEU A 141 28.98 -18.09 27.15
N ASP A 142 28.29 -17.07 27.68
CA ASP A 142 28.39 -16.70 29.08
C ASP A 142 27.48 -17.59 29.92
N HIS A 143 28.05 -18.50 30.67
CA HIS A 143 27.33 -19.43 31.54
C HIS A 143 26.87 -18.79 32.86
N ARG A 144 27.34 -17.58 33.17
CA ARG A 144 26.92 -16.86 34.39
C ARG A 144 25.45 -16.42 34.24
N ARG A 145 24.72 -16.57 35.32
CA ARG A 145 23.35 -16.06 35.37
C ARG A 145 23.38 -14.52 35.42
N PHE A 146 22.54 -13.89 34.64
CA PHE A 146 22.38 -12.45 34.74
C PHE A 146 21.55 -12.12 35.99
N ASN A 147 21.92 -11.06 36.69
CA ASN A 147 21.25 -10.68 37.94
C ASN A 147 19.82 -10.17 37.65
N PHE A 148 18.85 -10.66 38.41
CA PHE A 148 17.45 -10.24 38.28
C PHE A 148 17.28 -8.72 38.42
N ARG A 149 17.95 -8.09 39.40
CA ARG A 149 17.90 -6.63 39.58
C ARG A 149 18.46 -5.90 38.36
N ALA A 150 19.51 -6.40 37.77
CA ALA A 150 20.09 -5.84 36.55
C ALA A 150 19.15 -6.04 35.33
N SER A 151 18.50 -7.21 35.19
CA SER A 151 17.48 -7.43 34.17
C SER A 151 16.32 -6.44 34.32
N PHE A 152 15.85 -6.27 35.57
CA PHE A 152 14.79 -5.31 35.88
C PHE A 152 15.21 -3.86 35.55
N ALA A 153 16.45 -3.48 35.91
CA ALA A 153 16.97 -2.15 35.56
C ALA A 153 17.01 -1.91 34.03
N VAL A 154 17.42 -2.90 33.23
CA VAL A 154 17.45 -2.82 31.78
C VAL A 154 16.04 -2.65 31.22
N THR A 155 15.07 -3.44 31.64
CA THR A 155 13.68 -3.35 31.14
C THR A 155 12.99 -2.08 31.61
N SER A 156 13.24 -1.64 32.86
CA SER A 156 12.73 -0.35 33.37
C SER A 156 13.31 0.83 32.60
N LEU A 157 14.62 0.80 32.31
CA LEU A 157 15.26 1.81 31.46
C LEU A 157 14.65 1.84 30.07
N SER A 158 14.39 0.67 29.47
CA SER A 158 13.74 0.59 28.16
C SER A 158 12.34 1.20 28.18
N ALA A 159 11.53 0.91 29.20
CA ALA A 159 10.20 1.48 29.36
C ALA A 159 10.26 3.00 29.56
N MET A 160 11.18 3.50 30.36
CA MET A 160 11.42 4.93 30.56
C MET A 160 11.83 5.63 29.25
N LEU A 161 12.75 5.03 28.50
CA LEU A 161 13.17 5.54 27.19
C LEU A 161 12.01 5.56 26.19
N PHE A 162 11.15 4.55 26.21
CA PHE A 162 9.96 4.52 25.35
C PHE A 162 8.94 5.58 25.74
N SER A 163 8.73 5.79 27.05
CA SER A 163 7.85 6.87 27.53
C SER A 163 8.38 8.25 27.14
N ALA A 164 9.69 8.45 27.25
CA ALA A 164 10.34 9.66 26.78
C ALA A 164 10.19 9.84 25.26
N ASN A 165 10.37 8.78 24.48
CA ASN A 165 10.18 8.80 23.03
C ASN A 165 8.72 9.15 22.65
N LEU A 166 7.73 8.59 23.36
CA LEU A 166 6.31 8.92 23.18
C LEU A 166 6.05 10.43 23.45
N PHE A 167 6.61 10.95 24.53
CA PHE A 167 6.48 12.38 24.86
C PHE A 167 7.10 13.27 23.78
N LEU A 168 8.28 12.92 23.30
CA LEU A 168 8.96 13.67 22.24
C LEU A 168 8.20 13.55 20.90
N ALA A 169 7.61 12.40 20.61
CA ALA A 169 6.79 12.19 19.42
C ALA A 169 5.51 13.02 19.46
N GLU A 170 4.90 13.19 20.64
CA GLU A 170 3.72 14.02 20.83
C GLU A 170 4.05 15.54 20.67
N ILE A 171 5.26 15.97 21.03
CA ILE A 171 5.75 17.33 20.75
C ILE A 171 5.91 17.58 19.25
N ASP A 172 6.47 16.59 18.50
CA ASP A 172 6.60 16.71 17.04
C ASP A 172 5.23 16.76 16.35
N ARG A 173 4.31 15.94 16.84
CA ARG A 173 2.98 15.82 16.25
C ARG A 173 1.92 15.54 17.32
N PRO A 174 1.19 16.59 17.77
CA PRO A 174 0.10 16.41 18.71
C PRO A 174 -0.97 15.43 18.24
N GLU A 175 -1.44 14.60 19.15
CA GLU A 175 -2.44 13.54 18.89
C GLU A 175 -1.98 12.48 17.88
N LEU A 176 -0.67 12.18 17.82
CA LEU A 176 -0.06 11.26 16.89
C LEU A 176 -0.80 9.91 16.82
N LEU A 177 -1.17 9.34 17.97
CA LEU A 177 -1.80 8.02 18.06
C LEU A 177 -3.32 8.02 17.87
N THR A 178 -3.96 9.18 17.90
CA THR A 178 -5.42 9.32 17.82
C THR A 178 -5.90 9.84 16.48
N ARG A 179 -5.15 10.71 15.83
CA ARG A 179 -5.55 11.31 14.54
C ARG A 179 -5.50 10.35 13.35
N GLY A 180 -4.64 9.33 13.37
CA GLY A 180 -4.61 8.27 12.35
C GLY A 180 -4.40 8.74 10.90
N PHE A 181 -3.70 9.85 10.65
CA PHE A 181 -3.52 10.41 9.30
C PHE A 181 -2.72 9.50 8.37
N SER A 182 -1.60 8.99 8.86
CA SER A 182 -0.75 8.09 8.07
C SER A 182 0.17 7.29 8.99
N ASN A 183 0.40 6.04 8.60
CA ASN A 183 1.22 5.10 9.34
C ASN A 183 2.68 5.55 9.42
N TYR A 184 3.19 6.24 8.39
CA TYR A 184 4.59 6.68 8.37
C TYR A 184 4.93 7.66 9.51
N TYR A 185 3.98 8.47 9.98
CA TYR A 185 4.20 9.34 11.14
C TYR A 185 4.50 8.53 12.40
N VAL A 186 3.75 7.45 12.62
CA VAL A 186 3.96 6.58 13.78
C VAL A 186 5.29 5.83 13.66
N VAL A 187 5.63 5.33 12.47
CA VAL A 187 6.91 4.65 12.23
C VAL A 187 8.09 5.61 12.37
N ARG A 188 8.00 6.82 11.81
CA ARG A 188 9.02 7.86 11.94
C ARG A 188 9.31 8.21 13.38
N ALA A 189 8.26 8.37 14.18
CA ALA A 189 8.39 8.86 15.55
C ALA A 189 8.67 7.73 16.57
N LEU A 190 8.08 6.54 16.41
CA LEU A 190 8.07 5.47 17.41
C LEU A 190 8.72 4.16 16.93
N GLY A 191 8.96 4.01 15.62
CA GLY A 191 9.56 2.83 15.02
C GLY A 191 8.59 1.69 14.72
N LEU A 192 9.02 0.76 13.86
CA LEU A 192 8.21 -0.37 13.39
C LEU A 192 7.68 -1.29 14.51
N PRO A 193 8.44 -1.62 15.57
CA PRO A 193 7.90 -2.48 16.63
C PRO A 193 6.78 -1.81 17.44
N ALA A 194 6.88 -0.49 17.68
CA ALA A 194 5.80 0.27 18.33
C ALA A 194 4.59 0.40 17.41
N PHE A 195 4.82 0.60 16.12
CA PHE A 195 3.76 0.63 15.10
C PHE A 195 2.96 -0.67 15.06
N LEU A 196 3.59 -1.84 15.22
CA LEU A 196 2.87 -3.12 15.30
C LEU A 196 1.88 -3.12 16.48
N GLY A 197 2.32 -2.65 17.67
CA GLY A 197 1.44 -2.52 18.83
C GLY A 197 0.31 -1.51 18.63
N TYR A 198 0.61 -0.36 18.02
CA TYR A 198 -0.39 0.63 17.61
C TYR A 198 -1.43 0.02 16.67
N SER A 199 -0.99 -0.64 15.60
CA SER A 199 -1.86 -1.28 14.61
C SER A 199 -2.72 -2.39 15.22
N ALA A 200 -2.17 -3.17 16.17
CA ALA A 200 -2.94 -4.17 16.91
C ALA A 200 -4.08 -3.54 17.72
N ASN A 201 -3.79 -2.44 18.41
CA ASN A 201 -4.80 -1.70 19.17
C ASN A 201 -5.88 -1.12 18.27
N GLN A 202 -5.50 -0.51 17.13
CA GLN A 202 -6.45 0.02 16.15
C GLN A 202 -7.35 -1.09 15.58
N THR A 203 -6.77 -2.24 15.21
CA THR A 203 -7.52 -3.39 14.70
C THR A 203 -8.49 -3.93 15.76
N TYR A 204 -8.04 -4.03 17.01
CA TYR A 204 -8.90 -4.46 18.12
C TYR A 204 -10.05 -3.47 18.36
N ALA A 205 -9.77 -2.18 18.41
CA ALA A 205 -10.78 -1.13 18.59
C ALA A 205 -11.82 -1.15 17.46
N ALA A 206 -11.39 -1.23 16.20
CA ALA A 206 -12.29 -1.32 15.05
C ALA A 206 -13.19 -2.56 15.10
N ASN A 207 -12.63 -3.72 15.43
CA ASN A 207 -13.41 -4.95 15.56
C ASN A 207 -14.40 -4.90 16.74
N LYS A 208 -14.01 -4.26 17.84
CA LYS A 208 -14.89 -4.07 19.00
C LYS A 208 -16.07 -3.14 18.67
N GLU A 209 -15.82 -2.03 18.00
CA GLU A 209 -16.88 -1.12 17.55
C GLU A 209 -17.81 -1.83 16.55
N ARG A 210 -17.25 -2.54 15.57
CA ARG A 210 -18.04 -3.35 14.63
C ARG A 210 -18.95 -4.36 15.33
N SER A 211 -18.47 -5.03 16.38
CA SER A 211 -19.28 -6.02 17.12
C SER A 211 -20.42 -5.42 17.92
N LYS A 212 -20.36 -4.11 18.19
CA LYS A 212 -21.41 -3.37 18.94
C LYS A 212 -22.36 -2.63 18.01
N ALA A 213 -22.01 -2.48 16.73
CA ALA A 213 -22.79 -1.72 15.76
C ALA A 213 -24.25 -2.23 15.70
N SER A 214 -25.18 -1.32 15.69
CA SER A 214 -26.61 -1.56 15.66
C SER A 214 -27.31 -0.69 14.62
N ALA A 215 -28.57 -0.98 14.31
CA ALA A 215 -29.37 -0.15 13.39
C ALA A 215 -29.49 1.30 13.87
N LYS A 216 -29.42 1.56 15.18
CA LYS A 216 -29.46 2.93 15.72
C LYS A 216 -28.26 3.77 15.36
N ASP A 217 -27.10 3.16 15.07
CA ASP A 217 -25.90 3.88 14.69
C ASP A 217 -26.00 4.42 13.25
N LEU A 218 -27.00 3.98 12.48
CA LEU A 218 -27.29 4.49 11.15
C LEU A 218 -28.07 5.81 11.18
N GLU A 219 -28.89 6.06 12.22
CA GLU A 219 -29.72 7.27 12.31
C GLU A 219 -28.94 8.58 12.15
N PRO A 220 -27.78 8.80 12.81
CA PRO A 220 -26.98 10.00 12.59
C PRO A 220 -26.43 10.12 11.16
N VAL A 221 -26.10 8.98 10.54
CA VAL A 221 -25.59 8.94 9.15
C VAL A 221 -26.71 9.29 8.17
N GLU A 222 -27.90 8.75 8.36
CA GLU A 222 -29.07 9.05 7.56
C GLU A 222 -29.48 10.53 7.69
N GLN A 223 -29.48 11.07 8.91
CA GLN A 223 -29.72 12.50 9.15
C GLN A 223 -28.69 13.39 8.46
N TYR A 224 -27.39 12.99 8.53
CA TYR A 224 -26.33 13.72 7.83
C TYR A 224 -26.55 13.71 6.31
N ILE A 225 -26.83 12.55 5.71
CA ILE A 225 -27.10 12.42 4.28
C ILE A 225 -28.31 13.27 3.89
N GLN A 226 -29.41 13.22 4.63
CA GLN A 226 -30.62 14.00 4.35
C GLN A 226 -30.35 15.50 4.45
N SER A 227 -29.61 15.96 5.45
CA SER A 227 -29.29 17.38 5.63
C SER A 227 -28.28 17.94 4.64
N HIS A 228 -27.52 17.06 3.95
CA HIS A 228 -26.53 17.43 2.94
C HIS A 228 -26.92 16.96 1.53
N TYR A 229 -28.17 16.54 1.36
CA TYR A 229 -28.67 16.13 0.04
C TYR A 229 -28.63 17.30 -0.93
N ALA A 230 -27.98 17.09 -2.08
CA ALA A 230 -27.96 18.03 -3.18
C ALA A 230 -28.94 17.58 -4.27
N GLU A 231 -29.84 18.47 -4.65
CA GLU A 231 -30.74 18.18 -5.77
C GLU A 231 -29.95 17.94 -7.06
N PRO A 232 -30.35 16.97 -7.89
CA PRO A 232 -29.72 16.75 -9.16
C PRO A 232 -29.79 18.00 -10.05
N ASN A 233 -28.70 18.28 -10.78
CA ASN A 233 -28.71 19.34 -11.74
C ASN A 233 -29.77 19.06 -12.85
N SER A 234 -30.77 19.94 -12.99
CA SER A 234 -31.91 19.74 -13.89
C SER A 234 -31.52 19.69 -15.37
N GLU A 235 -30.39 20.30 -15.75
CA GLU A 235 -29.87 20.29 -17.12
C GLU A 235 -29.30 18.92 -17.51
N TYR A 236 -28.61 18.26 -16.55
CA TYR A 236 -27.91 17.01 -16.85
C TYR A 236 -28.61 15.75 -16.35
N TYR A 237 -29.62 15.91 -15.49
CA TYR A 237 -30.30 14.75 -14.92
C TYR A 237 -31.00 13.91 -16.02
N GLY A 238 -30.61 12.63 -16.06
CA GLY A 238 -31.23 11.67 -16.97
C GLY A 238 -30.72 11.69 -18.42
N ILE A 239 -29.75 12.54 -18.81
CA ILE A 239 -29.23 12.60 -20.18
C ILE A 239 -28.62 11.30 -20.68
N ALA A 240 -28.12 10.48 -19.76
CA ALA A 240 -27.51 9.16 -20.03
C ALA A 240 -28.52 7.99 -19.84
N LYS A 241 -29.77 8.24 -19.52
CA LYS A 241 -30.76 7.18 -19.28
C LYS A 241 -30.90 6.25 -20.48
N GLY A 242 -30.75 4.93 -20.25
CA GLY A 242 -30.86 3.91 -21.29
C GLY A 242 -29.67 3.86 -22.27
N ARG A 243 -28.60 4.63 -22.03
CA ARG A 243 -27.39 4.59 -22.84
C ARG A 243 -26.37 3.63 -22.24
N ASN A 244 -25.51 3.06 -23.08
CA ASN A 244 -24.35 2.32 -22.60
C ASN A 244 -23.39 3.28 -21.91
N VAL A 245 -22.81 2.83 -20.79
CA VAL A 245 -21.82 3.59 -20.01
C VAL A 245 -20.51 2.84 -20.03
N ILE A 246 -19.44 3.49 -20.45
CA ILE A 246 -18.07 2.99 -20.35
C ILE A 246 -17.34 3.89 -19.36
N TYR A 247 -16.89 3.31 -18.28
CA TYR A 247 -16.08 3.96 -17.25
C TYR A 247 -14.62 3.48 -17.36
N VAL A 248 -13.70 4.41 -17.61
CA VAL A 248 -12.27 4.09 -17.69
C VAL A 248 -11.54 4.66 -16.48
N HIS A 249 -11.00 3.78 -15.66
CA HIS A 249 -10.17 4.13 -14.52
C HIS A 249 -8.71 4.19 -14.97
N LEU A 250 -8.19 5.39 -15.18
CA LEU A 250 -6.83 5.63 -15.60
C LEU A 250 -5.88 5.51 -14.39
N GLU A 251 -5.09 4.44 -14.34
CA GLU A 251 -4.16 4.20 -13.24
C GLU A 251 -3.06 5.27 -13.19
N SER A 252 -2.79 5.77 -11.99
CA SER A 252 -1.75 6.78 -11.70
C SER A 252 -1.81 8.06 -12.54
N PHE A 253 -2.93 8.33 -13.21
CA PHE A 253 -3.11 9.53 -14.00
C PHE A 253 -3.36 10.74 -13.09
N GLN A 254 -2.67 11.85 -13.32
CA GLN A 254 -2.76 13.06 -12.53
C GLN A 254 -3.25 14.24 -13.34
N GLN A 255 -4.05 15.11 -12.71
CA GLN A 255 -4.68 16.28 -13.34
C GLN A 255 -3.70 17.19 -14.08
N PHE A 256 -2.47 17.36 -13.58
CA PHE A 256 -1.48 18.24 -14.20
C PHE A 256 -1.02 17.79 -15.59
N LEU A 257 -1.25 16.53 -15.97
CA LEU A 257 -0.90 16.01 -17.29
C LEU A 257 -1.74 16.62 -18.41
N ILE A 258 -2.93 17.12 -18.09
CA ILE A 258 -3.76 17.83 -19.04
C ILE A 258 -3.05 19.12 -19.45
N ASP A 259 -2.88 19.30 -20.75
CA ASP A 259 -2.16 20.41 -21.41
C ASP A 259 -0.65 20.46 -21.06
N TYR A 260 -0.11 19.43 -20.39
CA TYR A 260 1.32 19.41 -20.06
C TYR A 260 2.17 19.11 -21.29
N LYS A 261 3.22 19.92 -21.48
CA LYS A 261 4.22 19.76 -22.54
C LYS A 261 5.58 19.51 -21.95
N LEU A 262 6.11 18.31 -22.20
CA LEU A 262 7.47 17.94 -21.79
C LEU A 262 8.49 18.64 -22.70
N GLN A 263 9.43 19.37 -22.11
CA GLN A 263 10.51 20.05 -22.81
C GLN A 263 11.72 19.11 -22.89
N MET A 264 12.09 18.65 -24.09
CA MET A 264 13.20 17.75 -24.30
C MET A 264 13.96 18.09 -25.59
N GLY A 265 15.28 18.24 -25.49
CA GLY A 265 16.15 18.51 -26.67
C GLY A 265 15.74 19.76 -27.47
N GLY A 266 15.19 20.77 -26.80
CA GLY A 266 14.74 22.03 -27.46
C GLY A 266 13.39 21.88 -28.19
N LYS A 267 12.66 20.77 -27.99
CA LYS A 267 11.31 20.51 -28.55
C LYS A 267 10.31 20.35 -27.42
N GLU A 268 9.06 20.66 -27.75
CA GLU A 268 7.90 20.41 -26.88
C GLU A 268 7.19 19.14 -27.32
N TYR A 269 6.85 18.30 -26.35
CA TYR A 269 6.10 17.06 -26.54
C TYR A 269 4.83 17.11 -25.68
N GLU A 270 3.68 17.12 -26.30
CA GLU A 270 2.37 17.06 -25.63
C GLU A 270 2.18 15.66 -25.04
N VAL A 271 1.97 15.56 -23.73
CA VAL A 271 1.95 14.26 -23.04
C VAL A 271 0.66 13.50 -23.31
N THR A 272 -0.48 14.19 -23.32
CA THR A 272 -1.81 13.57 -23.41
C THR A 272 -2.68 14.22 -24.48
N PRO A 273 -2.28 14.14 -25.79
CA PRO A 273 -2.98 14.85 -26.85
C PRO A 273 -4.43 14.43 -27.04
N PHE A 274 -4.75 13.14 -26.87
CA PHE A 274 -6.13 12.65 -27.00
C PHE A 274 -7.01 13.14 -25.84
N LEU A 275 -6.58 12.97 -24.61
CA LEU A 275 -7.31 13.44 -23.43
C LEU A 275 -7.45 14.98 -23.43
N ASN A 276 -6.43 15.71 -23.88
CA ASN A 276 -6.53 17.16 -24.04
C ASN A 276 -7.63 17.53 -25.05
N SER A 277 -7.71 16.81 -26.17
CA SER A 277 -8.77 17.04 -27.17
C SER A 277 -10.17 16.79 -26.60
N LEU A 278 -10.33 15.76 -25.78
CA LEU A 278 -11.58 15.48 -25.08
C LEU A 278 -11.86 16.56 -24.02
N TYR A 279 -10.87 16.92 -23.22
CA TYR A 279 -11.00 17.89 -22.14
C TYR A 279 -11.53 19.24 -22.62
N HIS A 280 -11.07 19.69 -23.80
CA HIS A 280 -11.48 20.95 -24.42
C HIS A 280 -12.68 20.83 -25.39
N SER A 281 -13.22 19.63 -25.55
CA SER A 281 -14.38 19.43 -26.44
C SER A 281 -15.66 20.02 -25.86
N ASN A 282 -16.46 20.69 -26.72
CA ASN A 282 -17.79 21.20 -26.35
C ASN A 282 -18.80 20.09 -25.98
N SER A 283 -18.49 18.83 -26.26
CA SER A 283 -19.34 17.68 -25.94
C SER A 283 -18.92 16.97 -24.63
N THR A 284 -17.94 17.52 -23.91
CA THR A 284 -17.37 16.91 -22.70
C THR A 284 -17.67 17.78 -21.49
N LEU A 285 -17.99 17.13 -20.37
CA LEU A 285 -17.98 17.73 -19.04
C LEU A 285 -16.63 17.45 -18.40
N ALA A 286 -15.80 18.46 -18.27
CA ALA A 286 -14.47 18.37 -17.69
C ALA A 286 -14.40 19.05 -16.32
N PHE A 287 -13.59 18.51 -15.41
CA PHE A 287 -13.40 19.01 -14.07
C PHE A 287 -11.91 19.28 -13.82
N SER A 288 -11.58 20.50 -13.39
CA SER A 288 -10.20 20.93 -13.13
C SER A 288 -9.77 20.82 -11.67
N ASN A 289 -10.68 20.45 -10.76
CA ASN A 289 -10.49 20.46 -9.32
C ASN A 289 -10.72 19.05 -8.72
N ILE A 290 -9.98 18.06 -9.23
CA ILE A 290 -10.05 16.67 -8.77
C ILE A 290 -8.82 16.41 -7.87
N PHE A 291 -9.06 16.02 -6.62
CA PHE A 291 -8.03 15.73 -5.64
C PHE A 291 -8.03 14.26 -5.25
N ASN A 292 -6.85 13.70 -5.05
CA ASN A 292 -6.69 12.34 -4.57
C ASN A 292 -7.26 12.18 -3.15
N GLN A 293 -8.15 11.19 -2.97
CA GLN A 293 -8.81 10.86 -1.69
C GLN A 293 -8.49 9.43 -1.23
N VAL A 294 -7.65 8.68 -1.98
CA VAL A 294 -7.29 7.31 -1.60
C VAL A 294 -6.38 7.29 -0.38
N LYS A 295 -6.44 6.18 0.36
CA LYS A 295 -5.59 5.87 1.51
C LYS A 295 -4.76 4.60 1.24
N ALA A 296 -4.64 3.74 2.23
CA ALA A 296 -3.87 2.49 2.15
C ALA A 296 -4.37 1.52 1.06
N GLY A 297 -5.63 1.58 0.68
CA GLY A 297 -6.21 0.75 -0.38
C GLY A 297 -5.89 1.19 -1.81
N LYS A 298 -5.23 2.36 -2.01
CA LYS A 298 -4.78 2.85 -3.32
C LYS A 298 -5.88 2.76 -4.39
N THR A 299 -5.64 2.05 -5.50
CA THR A 299 -6.61 1.84 -6.59
C THR A 299 -7.93 1.25 -6.08
N SER A 300 -7.87 0.29 -5.13
CA SER A 300 -9.09 -0.30 -4.58
C SER A 300 -9.94 0.69 -3.75
N ASP A 301 -9.33 1.72 -3.14
CA ASP A 301 -10.07 2.79 -2.48
C ASP A 301 -10.75 3.69 -3.51
N ALA A 302 -10.06 4.04 -4.62
CA ALA A 302 -10.66 4.81 -5.70
C ALA A 302 -11.86 4.07 -6.31
N GLU A 303 -11.72 2.77 -6.55
CA GLU A 303 -12.82 1.91 -7.00
C GLU A 303 -13.99 1.92 -6.00
N THR A 304 -13.71 1.75 -4.71
CA THR A 304 -14.73 1.78 -3.65
C THR A 304 -15.48 3.10 -3.63
N MET A 305 -14.78 4.24 -3.72
CA MET A 305 -15.39 5.58 -3.71
C MET A 305 -16.32 5.78 -4.90
N ILE A 306 -15.89 5.43 -6.11
CA ILE A 306 -16.68 5.61 -7.32
C ILE A 306 -17.91 4.70 -7.33
N GLU A 307 -17.77 3.47 -6.88
CA GLU A 307 -18.87 2.49 -6.94
C GLU A 307 -19.88 2.66 -5.81
N THR A 308 -19.44 3.08 -4.63
CA THR A 308 -20.27 3.07 -3.43
C THR A 308 -20.46 4.43 -2.77
N GLY A 309 -19.70 5.45 -3.16
CA GLY A 309 -19.66 6.76 -2.49
C GLY A 309 -18.98 6.74 -1.12
N LEU A 310 -18.29 5.67 -0.73
CA LEU A 310 -17.64 5.53 0.58
C LEU A 310 -16.13 5.75 0.47
N PHE A 311 -15.58 6.54 1.39
CA PHE A 311 -14.14 6.76 1.48
C PHE A 311 -13.39 5.51 1.94
N GLY A 312 -12.09 5.44 1.58
CA GLY A 312 -11.18 4.38 2.00
C GLY A 312 -11.02 4.29 3.51
N LEU A 313 -10.70 3.09 3.99
CA LEU A 313 -10.46 2.81 5.42
C LEU A 313 -9.17 3.48 5.90
N ASN A 314 -9.09 3.73 7.20
CA ASN A 314 -7.85 4.23 7.81
C ASN A 314 -6.70 3.22 7.73
N GLN A 315 -7.02 1.92 7.64
CA GLN A 315 -6.03 0.85 7.51
C GLN A 315 -6.51 -0.22 6.53
N GLY A 316 -5.65 -0.59 5.57
CA GLY A 316 -5.93 -1.60 4.56
C GLY A 316 -6.99 -1.16 3.54
N SER A 317 -7.37 -2.10 2.68
CA SER A 317 -8.37 -1.90 1.63
C SER A 317 -9.75 -2.35 2.09
N PHE A 318 -10.78 -1.58 1.80
CA PHE A 318 -12.17 -1.99 2.00
C PHE A 318 -12.51 -3.28 1.23
N MET A 319 -12.09 -3.39 -0.02
CA MET A 319 -12.34 -4.56 -0.86
C MET A 319 -11.75 -5.84 -0.25
N VAL A 320 -10.54 -5.76 0.33
CA VAL A 320 -9.88 -6.90 0.97
C VAL A 320 -10.55 -7.26 2.30
N ASN A 321 -10.83 -6.24 3.12
CA ASN A 321 -11.31 -6.46 4.49
C ASN A 321 -12.80 -6.79 4.54
N TYR A 322 -13.62 -6.12 3.75
CA TYR A 322 -15.07 -6.15 3.84
C TYR A 322 -15.78 -6.47 2.51
N GLY A 323 -15.10 -6.40 1.39
CA GLY A 323 -15.68 -6.59 0.07
C GLY A 323 -16.40 -7.93 -0.14
N GLY A 324 -16.01 -8.97 0.59
CA GLY A 324 -16.64 -10.28 0.53
C GLY A 324 -17.65 -10.58 1.65
N THR A 325 -17.81 -9.68 2.62
CA THR A 325 -18.60 -9.95 3.83
C THR A 325 -19.71 -8.93 4.09
N ASN A 326 -19.68 -7.80 3.43
CA ASN A 326 -20.65 -6.73 3.59
C ASN A 326 -21.47 -6.56 2.31
N THR A 327 -22.75 -6.26 2.46
CA THR A 327 -23.60 -5.86 1.33
C THR A 327 -23.38 -4.39 1.04
N GLN A 328 -23.08 -4.07 -0.21
CA GLN A 328 -22.95 -2.69 -0.69
C GLN A 328 -23.99 -2.40 -1.75
N GLN A 329 -24.54 -1.18 -1.73
CA GLN A 329 -25.34 -0.66 -2.81
C GLN A 329 -24.41 0.06 -3.80
N ALA A 330 -23.66 -0.71 -4.58
CA ALA A 330 -22.73 -0.20 -5.58
C ALA A 330 -23.45 0.15 -6.90
N ALA A 331 -22.79 0.96 -7.74
CA ALA A 331 -23.35 1.42 -9.01
C ALA A 331 -23.90 0.28 -9.88
N PRO A 332 -23.21 -0.85 -10.13
CA PRO A 332 -23.75 -1.93 -10.95
C PRO A 332 -25.03 -2.55 -10.36
N PHE A 333 -25.10 -2.71 -9.03
CA PHE A 333 -26.31 -3.19 -8.38
C PHE A 333 -27.51 -2.23 -8.56
N ILE A 334 -27.26 -0.92 -8.39
CA ILE A 334 -28.30 0.12 -8.55
C ILE A 334 -28.77 0.17 -10.00
N LEU A 335 -27.85 0.15 -10.97
CA LEU A 335 -28.16 0.20 -12.39
C LEU A 335 -28.92 -1.04 -12.87
N SER A 336 -28.53 -2.22 -12.39
CA SER A 336 -29.26 -3.47 -12.69
C SER A 336 -30.70 -3.42 -12.17
N LYS A 337 -30.93 -2.93 -10.93
CA LYS A 337 -32.28 -2.86 -10.35
C LYS A 337 -33.18 -1.81 -11.00
N ASN A 338 -32.62 -0.68 -11.42
CA ASN A 338 -33.40 0.48 -11.83
C ASN A 338 -33.44 0.69 -13.36
N GLY A 339 -32.70 -0.08 -14.14
CA GLY A 339 -32.58 0.15 -15.56
C GLY A 339 -32.18 -1.05 -16.40
N ASP A 340 -32.22 -2.25 -15.83
CA ASP A 340 -31.88 -3.52 -16.51
C ASP A 340 -30.49 -3.54 -17.16
N TYR A 341 -29.53 -2.79 -16.57
CA TYR A 341 -28.16 -2.74 -17.06
C TYR A 341 -27.41 -4.05 -16.82
N THR A 342 -26.78 -4.56 -17.86
CA THR A 342 -25.72 -5.57 -17.73
C THR A 342 -24.40 -4.89 -17.34
N SER A 343 -23.66 -5.46 -16.41
CA SER A 343 -22.42 -4.84 -15.94
C SER A 343 -21.21 -5.76 -16.09
N ALA A 344 -20.08 -5.20 -16.52
CA ALA A 344 -18.83 -5.91 -16.74
C ALA A 344 -17.62 -5.10 -16.28
N VAL A 345 -16.58 -5.78 -15.78
CA VAL A 345 -15.27 -5.19 -15.51
C VAL A 345 -14.23 -5.86 -16.39
N PHE A 346 -13.29 -5.05 -16.90
CA PHE A 346 -12.16 -5.47 -17.72
C PHE A 346 -10.86 -5.02 -17.05
N HIS A 347 -9.92 -5.96 -16.79
CA HIS A 347 -8.68 -5.63 -16.11
C HIS A 347 -7.56 -6.60 -16.49
N GLY A 348 -6.44 -6.09 -16.95
CA GLY A 348 -5.30 -6.86 -17.43
C GLY A 348 -4.52 -7.62 -16.34
N ASN A 349 -4.94 -7.57 -15.07
CA ASN A 349 -4.31 -8.26 -13.95
C ASN A 349 -5.17 -9.42 -13.42
N THR A 350 -4.60 -10.24 -12.54
CA THR A 350 -5.31 -11.37 -11.89
C THR A 350 -6.47 -10.88 -11.02
N GLY A 351 -7.60 -11.55 -11.11
CA GLY A 351 -8.81 -11.17 -10.39
C GLY A 351 -8.74 -11.31 -8.87
N SER A 352 -7.77 -12.04 -8.34
CA SER A 352 -7.54 -12.16 -6.90
C SER A 352 -6.86 -10.93 -6.30
N PHE A 353 -6.17 -10.12 -7.11
CA PHE A 353 -5.51 -8.91 -6.63
C PHE A 353 -6.56 -7.91 -6.10
N TRP A 354 -6.31 -7.34 -4.93
CA TRP A 354 -7.30 -6.56 -4.16
C TRP A 354 -8.61 -7.30 -3.84
N ASN A 355 -8.68 -8.63 -3.94
CA ASN A 355 -9.90 -9.42 -3.73
C ASN A 355 -11.05 -9.04 -4.69
N ARG A 356 -10.73 -8.55 -5.90
CA ARG A 356 -11.69 -8.06 -6.88
C ARG A 356 -12.72 -9.10 -7.28
N ASN A 357 -12.28 -10.35 -7.51
CA ASN A 357 -13.15 -11.46 -7.87
C ASN A 357 -14.28 -11.74 -6.86
N THR A 358 -14.07 -11.39 -5.57
CA THR A 358 -15.09 -11.50 -4.53
C THR A 358 -15.89 -10.21 -4.40
N ALA A 359 -15.20 -9.06 -4.33
CA ALA A 359 -15.82 -7.76 -4.13
C ALA A 359 -16.79 -7.41 -5.27
N TYR A 360 -16.42 -7.62 -6.53
CA TYR A 360 -17.28 -7.30 -7.68
C TYR A 360 -18.56 -8.15 -7.70
N LYS A 361 -18.51 -9.40 -7.27
CA LYS A 361 -19.73 -10.22 -7.11
C LYS A 361 -20.68 -9.62 -6.08
N GLN A 362 -20.14 -9.14 -4.95
CA GLN A 362 -20.93 -8.49 -3.90
C GLN A 362 -21.49 -7.12 -4.33
N TRP A 363 -20.78 -6.43 -5.24
CA TRP A 363 -21.22 -5.16 -5.80
C TRP A 363 -22.24 -5.30 -6.92
N GLY A 364 -22.51 -6.55 -7.36
CA GLY A 364 -23.55 -6.84 -8.34
C GLY A 364 -23.08 -6.80 -9.79
N TYR A 365 -21.77 -6.86 -10.06
CA TYR A 365 -21.27 -7.05 -11.42
C TYR A 365 -21.66 -8.42 -11.96
N ASN A 366 -22.15 -8.46 -13.21
CA ASN A 366 -22.49 -9.68 -13.91
C ASN A 366 -21.25 -10.43 -14.39
N TYR A 367 -20.26 -9.69 -14.89
CA TYR A 367 -19.04 -10.26 -15.46
C TYR A 367 -17.80 -9.55 -14.94
N PHE A 368 -16.72 -10.34 -14.78
CA PHE A 368 -15.38 -9.84 -14.55
C PHE A 368 -14.41 -10.56 -15.46
N PHE A 369 -13.87 -9.85 -16.44
CA PHE A 369 -12.88 -10.31 -17.39
C PHE A 369 -11.50 -9.88 -16.87
N ASP A 370 -10.83 -10.77 -16.16
CA ASP A 370 -9.47 -10.58 -15.66
C ASP A 370 -8.43 -11.07 -16.69
N ALA A 371 -7.15 -11.04 -16.34
CA ALA A 371 -6.05 -11.43 -17.20
C ALA A 371 -6.23 -12.81 -17.88
N SER A 372 -7.00 -13.73 -17.30
CA SER A 372 -7.20 -15.09 -17.84
C SER A 372 -8.07 -15.11 -19.11
N TYR A 373 -8.79 -14.03 -19.39
CA TYR A 373 -9.66 -13.90 -20.57
C TYR A 373 -8.97 -13.28 -21.79
N PHE A 374 -7.77 -12.74 -21.63
CA PHE A 374 -7.04 -12.00 -22.65
C PHE A 374 -5.85 -12.81 -23.22
N THR A 375 -5.11 -12.18 -24.11
CA THR A 375 -3.84 -12.73 -24.62
C THR A 375 -2.96 -13.14 -23.44
N LYS A 376 -2.38 -14.34 -23.53
CA LYS A 376 -1.51 -14.87 -22.48
C LYS A 376 -0.34 -13.92 -22.24
N GLN A 377 -0.14 -13.56 -20.99
CA GLN A 377 0.94 -12.69 -20.55
C GLN A 377 2.31 -13.36 -20.73
N ASP A 378 3.27 -12.60 -21.23
CA ASP A 378 4.67 -12.93 -21.32
C ASP A 378 5.55 -11.68 -21.15
N GLU A 379 6.87 -11.84 -21.28
CA GLU A 379 7.86 -10.77 -21.09
C GLU A 379 7.79 -9.67 -22.16
N THR A 380 7.02 -9.84 -23.23
CA THR A 380 6.92 -8.87 -24.35
C THR A 380 5.65 -8.03 -24.31
N ASN A 381 4.62 -8.46 -23.57
CA ASN A 381 3.29 -7.88 -23.64
C ASN A 381 2.71 -7.49 -22.25
N SER A 382 3.46 -7.75 -21.20
CA SER A 382 3.00 -7.52 -19.82
C SER A 382 4.15 -7.13 -18.92
N PHE A 383 3.84 -6.53 -17.80
CA PHE A 383 4.78 -6.23 -16.72
C PHE A 383 4.17 -6.70 -15.39
N GLN A 384 4.89 -6.51 -14.26
CA GLN A 384 4.51 -7.11 -12.96
C GLN A 384 3.04 -6.92 -12.55
N TYR A 385 2.37 -5.89 -13.07
CA TYR A 385 0.98 -5.57 -12.73
C TYR A 385 -0.06 -6.04 -13.76
N GLY A 386 0.36 -6.59 -14.89
CA GLY A 386 -0.57 -7.16 -15.83
C GLY A 386 -0.28 -6.89 -17.30
N LEU A 387 -1.26 -7.22 -18.14
CA LEU A 387 -1.21 -7.07 -19.58
C LEU A 387 -1.25 -5.59 -19.99
N ASN A 388 -0.46 -5.22 -21.00
CA ASN A 388 -0.45 -3.86 -21.55
C ASN A 388 -1.84 -3.42 -22.02
N ASP A 389 -2.19 -2.14 -21.75
CA ASP A 389 -3.55 -1.64 -21.94
C ASP A 389 -4.03 -1.68 -23.38
N LYS A 390 -3.19 -1.38 -24.37
CA LYS A 390 -3.57 -1.50 -25.81
C LYS A 390 -4.04 -2.91 -26.17
N ILE A 391 -3.37 -3.93 -25.64
CA ILE A 391 -3.72 -5.33 -25.85
C ILE A 391 -5.00 -5.67 -25.11
N MET A 392 -5.12 -5.25 -23.85
CA MET A 392 -6.33 -5.47 -23.04
C MET A 392 -7.56 -4.82 -23.70
N PHE A 393 -7.47 -3.58 -24.14
CA PHE A 393 -8.57 -2.91 -24.84
C PHE A 393 -8.95 -3.65 -26.12
N LYS A 394 -7.97 -3.97 -26.98
CA LYS A 394 -8.21 -4.73 -28.22
C LYS A 394 -8.89 -6.08 -27.97
N ASP A 395 -8.37 -6.84 -27.02
CA ASP A 395 -8.89 -8.17 -26.71
C ASP A 395 -10.26 -8.14 -26.04
N SER A 396 -10.61 -7.03 -25.38
CA SER A 396 -11.90 -6.85 -24.69
C SER A 396 -13.07 -6.62 -25.66
N ILE A 397 -12.84 -6.12 -26.87
CA ILE A 397 -13.87 -5.75 -27.85
C ILE A 397 -14.84 -6.91 -28.07
N LYS A 398 -14.33 -8.11 -28.27
CA LYS A 398 -15.14 -9.33 -28.49
C LYS A 398 -16.12 -9.63 -27.35
N TYR A 399 -15.77 -9.25 -26.10
CA TYR A 399 -16.65 -9.44 -24.94
C TYR A 399 -17.61 -8.27 -24.80
N LEU A 400 -17.13 -7.03 -25.02
CA LEU A 400 -17.94 -5.82 -24.96
C LEU A 400 -19.10 -5.85 -25.95
N GLU A 401 -18.85 -6.32 -27.20
CA GLU A 401 -19.85 -6.42 -28.26
C GLU A 401 -20.96 -7.44 -27.95
N HIS A 402 -20.70 -8.40 -27.07
CA HIS A 402 -21.67 -9.41 -26.66
C HIS A 402 -22.44 -9.04 -25.37
N LEU A 403 -22.17 -7.90 -24.76
CA LEU A 403 -22.93 -7.46 -23.59
C LEU A 403 -24.35 -7.05 -23.99
N GLN A 404 -25.34 -7.51 -23.23
CA GLN A 404 -26.72 -7.04 -23.41
C GLN A 404 -26.80 -5.56 -23.05
N GLN A 405 -27.43 -4.79 -23.93
CA GLN A 405 -27.64 -3.36 -23.75
C GLN A 405 -28.96 -3.06 -22.99
N PRO A 406 -29.02 -1.98 -22.21
CA PRO A 406 -27.88 -1.10 -21.89
C PRO A 406 -26.84 -1.76 -21.00
N PHE A 407 -25.57 -1.39 -21.13
CA PHE A 407 -24.52 -1.92 -20.29
C PHE A 407 -23.72 -0.84 -19.55
N TYR A 408 -23.15 -1.24 -18.41
CA TYR A 408 -22.15 -0.51 -17.63
C TYR A 408 -20.83 -1.31 -17.66
N ALA A 409 -19.88 -0.84 -18.44
CA ALA A 409 -18.56 -1.46 -18.60
C ALA A 409 -17.48 -0.63 -17.93
N LYS A 410 -16.73 -1.24 -17.03
CA LYS A 410 -15.62 -0.62 -16.31
C LYS A 410 -14.30 -1.18 -16.81
N TYR A 411 -13.37 -0.32 -17.15
CA TYR A 411 -12.00 -0.63 -17.50
C TYR A 411 -11.04 -0.10 -16.44
N ILE A 412 -10.05 -0.90 -16.04
CA ILE A 412 -8.99 -0.49 -15.13
C ILE A 412 -7.68 -0.73 -15.83
N THR A 413 -6.97 0.35 -16.11
CA THR A 413 -5.67 0.33 -16.80
C THR A 413 -4.52 -0.05 -15.89
N VAL A 414 -3.38 -0.44 -16.44
CA VAL A 414 -2.19 -0.85 -15.69
C VAL A 414 -0.89 -0.29 -16.25
N SER A 415 -0.84 0.11 -17.52
CA SER A 415 0.43 0.46 -18.20
C SER A 415 1.12 1.71 -17.63
N ASN A 416 0.37 2.60 -16.98
CA ASN A 416 0.92 3.77 -16.29
C ASN A 416 1.09 3.53 -14.77
N HIS A 417 1.29 2.28 -14.35
CA HIS A 417 1.53 1.96 -12.94
C HIS A 417 3.00 2.22 -12.56
N TYR A 418 3.22 2.66 -11.31
CA TYR A 418 4.55 2.74 -10.71
C TYR A 418 5.26 1.37 -10.79
N PRO A 419 6.54 1.27 -11.11
CA PRO A 419 7.56 2.32 -11.26
C PRO A 419 7.67 2.97 -12.66
N TYR A 420 6.63 2.94 -13.48
CA TYR A 420 6.56 3.55 -14.81
C TYR A 420 7.58 2.98 -15.78
N THR A 421 7.66 1.66 -15.81
CA THR A 421 8.62 0.90 -16.61
C THR A 421 8.30 1.01 -18.08
N THR A 422 9.24 1.45 -18.88
CA THR A 422 9.07 1.64 -20.32
C THR A 422 9.62 0.47 -21.14
N SER A 423 10.41 -0.42 -20.56
CA SER A 423 11.09 -1.54 -21.25
C SER A 423 10.14 -2.52 -21.94
N LEU A 424 8.90 -2.65 -21.44
CA LEU A 424 7.89 -3.58 -21.95
C LEU A 424 6.89 -2.93 -22.91
N ILE A 425 6.92 -1.62 -23.01
CA ILE A 425 6.13 -0.85 -23.98
C ILE A 425 7.01 -0.51 -25.20
N GLY A 426 8.29 -0.77 -25.08
CA GLY A 426 9.29 -0.81 -26.14
C GLY A 426 9.26 0.36 -27.13
N ASP A 427 9.52 0.02 -28.38
CA ASP A 427 9.51 0.97 -29.51
C ASP A 427 8.12 1.56 -29.81
N GLU A 428 7.05 1.03 -29.22
CA GLU A 428 5.69 1.55 -29.41
C GLU A 428 5.45 2.89 -28.73
N ILE A 429 6.29 3.31 -27.77
CA ILE A 429 6.07 4.55 -27.06
C ILE A 429 6.24 5.76 -27.99
N GLY A 430 7.24 5.78 -28.86
CA GLY A 430 7.51 6.94 -29.73
C GLY A 430 7.64 8.30 -29.02
N PHE A 431 7.58 8.31 -27.69
CA PHE A 431 7.62 9.48 -26.82
C PHE A 431 8.93 9.52 -26.02
N PRO A 432 9.60 10.68 -25.89
CA PRO A 432 10.88 10.76 -25.21
C PRO A 432 10.74 10.52 -23.71
N LEU A 433 11.76 9.88 -23.12
CA LEU A 433 11.90 9.84 -21.66
C LEU A 433 12.33 11.22 -21.17
N ALA A 434 11.81 11.65 -20.03
CA ALA A 434 12.33 12.85 -19.38
C ALA A 434 13.78 12.62 -18.92
N ASP A 435 14.55 13.71 -18.81
CA ASP A 435 15.96 13.68 -18.38
C ASP A 435 16.10 14.31 -17.00
N THR A 436 15.72 13.55 -15.98
CA THR A 436 15.85 13.94 -14.57
C THR A 436 16.80 12.97 -13.85
N LYS A 437 17.13 13.28 -12.60
CA LYS A 437 17.92 12.38 -11.73
C LYS A 437 17.14 11.17 -11.23
N ASP A 438 15.82 11.13 -11.45
CA ASP A 438 14.93 10.09 -11.00
C ASP A 438 14.38 9.32 -12.21
N GLU A 439 14.82 8.08 -12.36
CA GLU A 439 14.42 7.20 -13.47
C GLU A 439 12.89 6.96 -13.49
N THR A 440 12.25 7.00 -12.33
CA THR A 440 10.80 6.83 -12.19
C THR A 440 10.05 7.99 -12.84
N ILE A 441 10.51 9.22 -12.58
CA ILE A 441 9.94 10.42 -13.22
C ILE A 441 10.20 10.38 -14.72
N ASN A 442 11.37 9.91 -15.16
CA ASN A 442 11.71 9.84 -16.57
C ASN A 442 10.75 8.94 -17.35
N GLY A 443 10.29 7.83 -16.74
CA GLY A 443 9.32 6.92 -17.34
C GLY A 443 7.87 7.41 -17.29
N TYR A 444 7.51 8.23 -16.31
CA TYR A 444 6.13 8.61 -16.04
C TYR A 444 5.41 9.27 -17.23
N PHE A 445 6.05 10.24 -17.85
CA PHE A 445 5.45 10.95 -19.00
C PHE A 445 5.28 10.05 -20.23
N ALA A 446 6.23 9.14 -20.46
CA ALA A 446 6.16 8.20 -21.56
C ALA A 446 5.06 7.15 -21.37
N THR A 447 4.91 6.63 -20.14
CA THR A 447 3.82 5.68 -19.83
C THR A 447 2.45 6.36 -19.83
N ALA A 448 2.36 7.62 -19.42
CA ALA A 448 1.13 8.42 -19.52
C ALA A 448 0.74 8.69 -20.98
N ASN A 449 1.70 8.99 -21.87
CA ASN A 449 1.45 9.14 -23.31
C ASN A 449 1.03 7.81 -23.95
N TYR A 450 1.65 6.70 -23.56
CA TYR A 450 1.21 5.37 -24.01
C TYR A 450 -0.24 5.10 -23.62
N LEU A 451 -0.60 5.41 -22.37
CA LEU A 451 -1.98 5.24 -21.88
C LEU A 451 -2.96 6.14 -22.64
N ASP A 452 -2.60 7.39 -22.93
CA ASP A 452 -3.40 8.32 -23.73
C ASP A 452 -3.66 7.80 -25.15
N SER A 453 -2.72 7.04 -25.69
CA SER A 453 -2.80 6.47 -27.04
C SER A 453 -3.47 5.08 -27.10
N ALA A 454 -3.76 4.49 -25.92
CA ALA A 454 -4.37 3.17 -25.81
C ALA A 454 -5.90 3.23 -25.97
#